data_2f2a4d14db7e2c83e538bb2e85a2dd05
#
_entry.id   2f2a4d14db7e2c83e538bb2e85a2dd05
#
_cell.length_a   1.000
_cell.length_b   1.000
_cell.length_c   1.000
_cell.angle_alpha   90.00
_cell.angle_beta   90.00
_cell.angle_gamma   90.00
#
_symmetry.space_group_name_H-M   'P 1'
#
loop_
_entity.id
_entity.type
_entity.pdbx_description
1 polymer ?
#
loop_
_entity_poly.entity_id
_entity_poly.type
_entity_poly.pdbx_seq_one_letter_code
_entity_poly.pdbx_strand_id
1 'polypeptide(L)'
;YTDSSIILIDRPKVISHGDFSTNLCLVLSKALKKSPRDVAAIVLEKMPPSDLISKIEIAGPGFLNFFLSNKANNEIINNVLNLKDDYGKNKTGNKQKVQIEFVSANPTGPLHVGHGRGAAIGDCLARLFQASGWSVTREFYYNDVGEQINNLTQSVQASCQNIPTDDPKFPTDGYHGDYINDIAQAFLSMETIECQGQSIKASGKVEATKSIQDFSVAYLRNEQDQDLIAFR
;
A
#
# COMPACT_ATOMS: atom_id res chain seq x y z
N TYR A 1 -22.37 -32.74 11.70
CA TYR A 1 -21.16 -32.03 11.22
C TYR A 1 -21.00 -30.78 12.07
N THR A 2 -19.87 -30.69 12.81
CA THR A 2 -19.52 -29.50 13.58
C THR A 2 -18.89 -28.52 12.62
N ASP A 3 -19.39 -27.29 12.60
CA ASP A 3 -18.79 -26.23 11.77
C ASP A 3 -17.35 -25.97 12.26
N SER A 4 -16.39 -26.25 11.40
CA SER A 4 -14.96 -26.10 11.71
C SER A 4 -14.57 -24.62 11.94
N SER A 5 -15.38 -23.66 11.49
CA SER A 5 -15.14 -22.22 11.71
C SER A 5 -15.24 -21.80 13.18
N ILE A 6 -15.84 -22.65 14.04
CA ILE A 6 -16.00 -22.40 15.48
C ILE A 6 -14.77 -22.90 16.28
N ILE A 7 -13.90 -23.70 15.68
CA ILE A 7 -12.70 -24.23 16.32
C ILE A 7 -11.60 -23.18 16.19
N LEU A 8 -11.15 -22.66 17.33
CA LEU A 8 -10.12 -21.64 17.40
C LEU A 8 -8.78 -22.24 17.85
N ILE A 9 -7.71 -21.77 17.30
CA ILE A 9 -6.33 -21.98 17.77
C ILE A 9 -5.73 -20.60 17.98
N ASP A 10 -5.55 -20.23 19.25
CA ASP A 10 -5.10 -18.88 19.63
C ASP A 10 -3.84 -18.97 20.49
N ARG A 11 -3.10 -17.87 20.57
CA ARG A 11 -2.01 -17.70 21.54
C ARG A 11 -2.60 -17.31 22.89
N PRO A 12 -2.34 -18.08 23.97
CA PRO A 12 -2.79 -17.73 25.30
C PRO A 12 -2.21 -16.38 25.74
N LYS A 13 -3.00 -15.59 26.49
CA LYS A 13 -2.53 -14.32 27.05
C LYS A 13 -1.44 -14.49 28.11
N VAL A 14 -1.39 -15.66 28.76
CA VAL A 14 -0.46 -15.99 29.85
C VAL A 14 0.53 -17.03 29.34
N ILE A 15 1.81 -16.72 29.39
CA ILE A 15 2.91 -17.58 28.88
C ILE A 15 2.92 -18.97 29.52
N SER A 16 2.53 -19.08 30.78
CA SER A 16 2.47 -20.38 31.49
C SER A 16 1.40 -21.33 30.92
N HIS A 17 0.50 -20.83 30.06
CA HIS A 17 -0.51 -21.65 29.38
C HIS A 17 -0.04 -22.21 28.03
N GLY A 18 1.25 -22.11 27.73
CA GLY A 18 1.85 -22.63 26.49
C GLY A 18 1.85 -21.65 25.33
N ASP A 19 2.24 -22.14 24.16
CA ASP A 19 2.39 -21.35 22.95
C ASP A 19 1.06 -21.20 22.17
N PHE A 20 0.22 -22.24 22.23
CA PHE A 20 -1.10 -22.26 21.58
C PHE A 20 -2.14 -22.92 22.46
N SER A 21 -3.39 -22.52 22.28
CA SER A 21 -4.55 -23.09 22.96
C SER A 21 -5.70 -23.29 21.98
N THR A 22 -6.48 -24.38 22.15
CA THR A 22 -7.69 -24.61 21.34
C THR A 22 -8.91 -24.91 22.19
N ASN A 23 -10.07 -24.47 21.72
CA ASN A 23 -11.39 -24.75 22.27
C ASN A 23 -12.04 -26.02 21.66
N LEU A 24 -11.31 -26.80 20.89
CA LEU A 24 -11.79 -27.98 20.16
C LEU A 24 -12.70 -28.86 21.01
N CYS A 25 -12.25 -29.23 22.21
CA CYS A 25 -12.98 -30.17 23.08
C CYS A 25 -14.26 -29.57 23.67
N LEU A 26 -14.31 -28.25 23.87
CA LEU A 26 -15.53 -27.52 24.24
C LEU A 26 -16.57 -27.58 23.11
N VAL A 27 -16.13 -27.40 21.88
CA VAL A 27 -17.01 -27.46 20.70
C VAL A 27 -17.53 -28.89 20.50
N LEU A 28 -16.65 -29.90 20.56
CA LEU A 28 -17.02 -31.31 20.35
C LEU A 28 -17.87 -31.91 21.48
N SER A 29 -17.80 -31.37 22.69
CA SER A 29 -18.49 -31.89 23.87
C SER A 29 -20.00 -32.02 23.66
N LYS A 30 -20.62 -31.04 23.00
CA LYS A 30 -22.06 -31.04 22.69
C LYS A 30 -22.43 -32.18 21.72
N ALA A 31 -21.67 -32.38 20.67
CA ALA A 31 -21.90 -33.39 19.67
C ALA A 31 -21.68 -34.82 20.24
N LEU A 32 -20.69 -34.97 21.10
CA LEU A 32 -20.32 -36.27 21.70
C LEU A 32 -21.09 -36.57 22.99
N LYS A 33 -21.90 -35.62 23.50
CA LYS A 33 -22.63 -35.73 24.77
C LYS A 33 -21.73 -36.18 25.94
N LYS A 34 -20.52 -35.66 25.99
CA LYS A 34 -19.51 -35.93 27.03
C LYS A 34 -19.03 -34.59 27.63
N SER A 35 -18.45 -34.66 28.83
CA SER A 35 -17.85 -33.47 29.40
C SER A 35 -16.68 -33.00 28.52
N PRO A 36 -16.40 -31.69 28.40
CA PRO A 36 -15.27 -31.22 27.60
C PRO A 36 -13.92 -31.80 28.07
N ARG A 37 -13.75 -32.05 29.37
CA ARG A 37 -12.52 -32.65 29.90
C ARG A 37 -12.37 -34.12 29.51
N ASP A 38 -13.48 -34.90 29.47
CA ASP A 38 -13.47 -36.28 28.99
C ASP A 38 -13.14 -36.34 27.50
N VAL A 39 -13.72 -35.40 26.72
CA VAL A 39 -13.38 -35.26 25.30
C VAL A 39 -11.89 -34.92 25.15
N ALA A 40 -11.37 -34.03 25.98
CA ALA A 40 -9.93 -33.65 25.93
C ALA A 40 -9.03 -34.86 26.25
N ALA A 41 -9.38 -35.67 27.23
CA ALA A 41 -8.63 -36.89 27.54
C ALA A 41 -8.64 -37.89 26.35
N ILE A 42 -9.79 -38.11 25.72
CA ILE A 42 -9.90 -38.98 24.53
C ILE A 42 -9.07 -38.42 23.35
N VAL A 43 -9.11 -37.10 23.13
CA VAL A 43 -8.32 -36.47 22.07
C VAL A 43 -6.83 -36.64 22.31
N LEU A 44 -6.36 -36.42 23.54
CA LEU A 44 -4.95 -36.62 23.90
C LEU A 44 -4.48 -38.07 23.70
N GLU A 45 -5.30 -39.05 24.12
CA GLU A 45 -4.96 -40.47 23.95
C GLU A 45 -4.81 -40.86 22.47
N LYS A 46 -5.61 -40.26 21.59
CA LYS A 46 -5.62 -40.56 20.15
C LYS A 46 -4.73 -39.63 19.31
N MET A 47 -4.14 -38.63 19.92
CA MET A 47 -3.29 -37.67 19.20
C MET A 47 -1.96 -38.32 18.82
N PRO A 48 -1.56 -38.28 17.54
CA PRO A 48 -0.28 -38.81 17.13
C PRO A 48 0.86 -38.01 17.78
N PRO A 49 1.99 -38.67 18.14
CA PRO A 49 3.15 -37.98 18.65
C PRO A 49 3.71 -37.00 17.58
N SER A 50 4.22 -35.88 18.03
CA SER A 50 4.84 -34.87 17.18
C SER A 50 6.11 -34.34 17.82
N ASP A 51 7.20 -34.36 17.07
CA ASP A 51 8.48 -33.80 17.50
C ASP A 51 8.45 -32.27 17.70
N LEU A 52 7.39 -31.61 17.17
CA LEU A 52 7.21 -30.16 17.28
C LEU A 52 6.55 -29.75 18.59
N ILE A 53 5.93 -30.70 19.31
CA ILE A 53 5.19 -30.46 20.55
C ILE A 53 5.93 -31.15 21.70
N SER A 54 6.36 -30.38 22.69
CA SER A 54 7.02 -30.89 23.87
C SER A 54 6.05 -31.41 24.93
N LYS A 55 4.86 -30.78 25.01
CA LYS A 55 3.86 -31.04 26.03
C LYS A 55 2.48 -30.56 25.59
N ILE A 56 1.42 -31.26 25.99
CA ILE A 56 0.03 -30.81 25.87
C ILE A 56 -0.63 -30.93 27.23
N GLU A 57 -1.36 -29.90 27.66
CA GLU A 57 -2.10 -29.85 28.93
C GLU A 57 -3.58 -29.58 28.71
N ILE A 58 -4.40 -30.26 29.52
CA ILE A 58 -5.83 -29.94 29.61
C ILE A 58 -6.00 -28.81 30.62
N ALA A 59 -6.46 -27.65 30.18
CA ALA A 59 -6.66 -26.44 30.99
C ALA A 59 -8.14 -26.09 31.14
N GLY A 60 -8.46 -25.51 32.29
CA GLY A 60 -9.81 -25.01 32.61
C GLY A 60 -10.90 -26.04 32.32
N PRO A 61 -12.00 -25.66 31.63
CA PRO A 61 -13.14 -26.55 31.37
C PRO A 61 -12.87 -27.61 30.28
N GLY A 62 -11.73 -27.59 29.61
CA GLY A 62 -11.39 -28.53 28.52
C GLY A 62 -10.67 -27.93 27.34
N PHE A 63 -9.94 -26.82 27.54
CA PHE A 63 -8.97 -26.31 26.57
C PHE A 63 -7.79 -27.26 26.48
N LEU A 64 -7.20 -27.37 25.30
CA LEU A 64 -5.91 -28.03 25.11
C LEU A 64 -4.84 -26.95 24.87
N ASN A 65 -3.87 -26.89 25.76
CA ASN A 65 -2.72 -26.00 25.68
C ASN A 65 -1.51 -26.77 25.15
N PHE A 66 -0.88 -26.23 24.10
CA PHE A 66 0.26 -26.82 23.42
C PHE A 66 1.54 -26.04 23.76
N PHE A 67 2.58 -26.76 24.11
CA PHE A 67 3.92 -26.25 24.34
C PHE A 67 4.83 -26.74 23.22
N LEU A 68 5.44 -25.82 22.49
CA LEU A 68 6.34 -26.17 21.40
C LEU A 68 7.66 -26.75 21.91
N SER A 69 8.27 -27.61 21.12
CA SER A 69 9.62 -28.09 21.37
C SER A 69 10.67 -27.09 20.84
N ASN A 70 11.90 -27.20 21.33
CA ASN A 70 13.02 -26.44 20.78
C ASN A 70 13.23 -26.73 19.29
N LYS A 71 12.89 -27.94 18.81
CA LYS A 71 12.95 -28.30 17.40
C LYS A 71 12.00 -27.46 16.56
N ALA A 72 10.76 -27.21 17.04
CA ALA A 72 9.79 -26.35 16.33
C ALA A 72 10.33 -24.94 16.12
N ASN A 73 10.97 -24.36 17.15
CA ASN A 73 11.57 -23.04 17.06
C ASN A 73 12.78 -23.02 16.11
N ASN A 74 13.59 -24.06 16.09
CA ASN A 74 14.77 -24.16 15.23
C ASN A 74 14.40 -24.40 13.76
N GLU A 75 13.30 -25.09 13.46
CA GLU A 75 12.81 -25.29 12.09
C GLU A 75 12.44 -23.97 11.41
N ILE A 76 11.98 -22.98 12.16
CA ILE A 76 11.69 -21.63 11.62
C ILE A 76 12.95 -21.03 11.03
N ILE A 77 14.11 -21.17 11.68
CA ILE A 77 15.39 -20.64 11.20
C ILE A 77 15.76 -21.29 9.85
N ASN A 78 15.63 -22.59 9.76
CA ASN A 78 15.91 -23.32 8.52
C ASN A 78 14.94 -22.90 7.40
N ASN A 79 13.66 -22.71 7.71
CA ASN A 79 12.66 -22.24 6.75
C ASN A 79 12.98 -20.82 6.24
N VAL A 80 13.39 -19.91 7.13
CA VAL A 80 13.82 -18.56 6.75
C VAL A 80 15.02 -18.60 5.83
N LEU A 81 16.04 -19.40 6.19
CA LEU A 81 17.27 -19.53 5.40
C LEU A 81 17.02 -20.15 4.02
N ASN A 82 16.10 -21.10 3.92
CA ASN A 82 15.75 -21.78 2.67
C ASN A 82 14.87 -20.91 1.76
N LEU A 83 13.87 -20.23 2.32
CA LEU A 83 12.91 -19.43 1.58
C LEU A 83 13.43 -18.02 1.26
N LYS A 84 14.40 -17.49 2.03
CA LYS A 84 14.99 -16.17 1.82
C LYS A 84 13.90 -15.12 1.62
N ASP A 85 13.91 -14.42 0.48
CA ASP A 85 12.94 -13.37 0.13
C ASP A 85 11.51 -13.88 -0.10
N ASP A 86 11.32 -15.20 -0.16
CA ASP A 86 9.99 -15.81 -0.27
C ASP A 86 9.41 -16.16 1.12
N TYR A 87 10.19 -16.03 2.19
CA TYR A 87 9.67 -16.24 3.53
C TYR A 87 8.57 -15.22 3.88
N GLY A 88 7.45 -15.71 4.39
CA GLY A 88 6.28 -14.90 4.71
C GLY A 88 5.30 -14.71 3.56
N LYS A 89 5.67 -15.01 2.30
CA LYS A 89 4.73 -15.01 1.18
C LYS A 89 3.72 -16.14 1.30
N ASN A 90 2.50 -15.88 0.85
CA ASN A 90 1.43 -16.86 0.85
C ASN A 90 0.59 -16.76 -0.44
N LYS A 91 -0.42 -17.63 -0.59
CA LYS A 91 -1.27 -17.69 -1.77
C LYS A 91 -2.74 -17.38 -1.46
N THR A 92 -3.02 -16.69 -0.37
CA THR A 92 -4.39 -16.37 0.08
C THR A 92 -5.18 -15.63 -0.98
N GLY A 93 -4.53 -14.73 -1.72
CA GLY A 93 -5.16 -13.96 -2.80
C GLY A 93 -5.50 -14.76 -4.04
N ASN A 94 -4.99 -15.98 -4.19
CA ASN A 94 -5.29 -16.91 -5.30
C ASN A 94 -5.28 -16.25 -6.68
N LYS A 95 -4.34 -15.35 -6.94
CA LYS A 95 -4.21 -14.56 -8.17
C LYS A 95 -5.43 -13.69 -8.52
N GLN A 96 -6.32 -13.45 -7.56
CA GLN A 96 -7.39 -12.48 -7.77
C GLN A 96 -6.81 -11.11 -8.08
N LYS A 97 -7.49 -10.35 -8.92
CA LYS A 97 -7.04 -9.03 -9.33
C LYS A 97 -7.44 -7.99 -8.28
N VAL A 98 -6.52 -7.09 -7.98
CA VAL A 98 -6.75 -5.89 -7.17
C VAL A 98 -6.07 -4.70 -7.84
N GLN A 99 -6.76 -3.58 -7.89
CA GLN A 99 -6.25 -2.29 -8.37
C GLN A 99 -6.11 -1.37 -7.16
N ILE A 100 -4.96 -0.73 -7.05
CA ILE A 100 -4.65 0.20 -5.97
C ILE A 100 -4.25 1.51 -6.61
N GLU A 101 -5.11 2.50 -6.47
CA GLU A 101 -4.87 3.87 -6.88
C GLU A 101 -4.25 4.65 -5.71
N PHE A 102 -3.15 5.36 -5.98
CA PHE A 102 -2.49 6.18 -4.97
C PHE A 102 -1.67 7.30 -5.60
N VAL A 103 -1.36 8.32 -4.80
CA VAL A 103 -0.84 9.63 -5.19
C VAL A 103 -1.90 10.43 -5.96
N SER A 104 -2.17 10.11 -7.22
CA SER A 104 -3.17 10.70 -8.11
C SER A 104 -3.24 12.23 -8.02
N ALA A 105 -2.06 12.87 -8.10
CA ALA A 105 -1.92 14.31 -8.02
C ALA A 105 -2.18 14.96 -9.38
N ASN A 106 -2.96 16.05 -9.38
CA ASN A 106 -3.15 16.85 -10.59
C ASN A 106 -1.84 17.56 -10.97
N PRO A 107 -1.54 17.73 -12.27
CA PRO A 107 -0.32 18.40 -12.74
C PRO A 107 -0.46 19.93 -12.64
N THR A 108 -0.73 20.42 -11.44
CA THR A 108 -0.93 21.85 -11.12
C THR A 108 0.09 22.41 -10.15
N GLY A 109 1.04 21.58 -9.72
CA GLY A 109 2.15 21.94 -8.85
C GLY A 109 3.04 20.76 -8.49
N PRO A 110 4.16 21.01 -7.81
CA PRO A 110 5.07 19.98 -7.30
C PRO A 110 4.40 19.04 -6.32
N LEU A 111 4.95 17.82 -6.19
CA LEU A 111 4.53 16.90 -5.13
C LEU A 111 4.94 17.45 -3.75
N HIS A 112 4.16 17.17 -2.74
CA HIS A 112 4.44 17.54 -1.36
C HIS A 112 4.40 16.32 -0.43
N VAL A 113 4.77 16.50 0.84
CA VAL A 113 4.86 15.43 1.83
C VAL A 113 3.55 14.60 1.97
N GLY A 114 2.40 15.22 1.73
CA GLY A 114 1.11 14.51 1.73
C GLY A 114 1.02 13.47 0.60
N HIS A 115 1.50 13.82 -0.60
CA HIS A 115 1.61 12.89 -1.73
C HIS A 115 2.63 11.79 -1.45
N GLY A 116 3.80 12.12 -0.86
CA GLY A 116 4.81 11.15 -0.45
C GLY A 116 4.27 10.13 0.57
N ARG A 117 3.45 10.57 1.54
CA ARG A 117 2.77 9.66 2.45
C ARG A 117 1.82 8.72 1.72
N GLY A 118 1.04 9.24 0.78
CA GLY A 118 0.15 8.45 -0.06
C GLY A 118 0.91 7.41 -0.88
N ALA A 119 2.07 7.81 -1.47
CA ALA A 119 2.96 6.94 -2.22
C ALA A 119 3.49 5.78 -1.35
N ALA A 120 4.01 6.09 -0.16
CA ALA A 120 4.53 5.07 0.77
C ALA A 120 3.46 4.06 1.19
N ILE A 121 2.27 4.53 1.57
CA ILE A 121 1.16 3.66 1.98
C ILE A 121 0.68 2.80 0.80
N GLY A 122 0.47 3.41 -0.37
CA GLY A 122 -0.01 2.71 -1.56
C GLY A 122 0.95 1.63 -2.05
N ASP A 123 2.25 1.93 -2.12
CA ASP A 123 3.25 0.94 -2.51
C ASP A 123 3.39 -0.18 -1.48
N CYS A 124 3.37 0.13 -0.17
CA CYS A 124 3.37 -0.89 0.88
C CYS A 124 2.17 -1.82 0.76
N LEU A 125 0.96 -1.29 0.56
CA LEU A 125 -0.24 -2.10 0.36
C LEU A 125 -0.11 -2.97 -0.88
N ALA A 126 0.35 -2.41 -2.00
CA ALA A 126 0.56 -3.15 -3.24
C ALA A 126 1.51 -4.34 -3.04
N ARG A 127 2.62 -4.14 -2.33
CA ARG A 127 3.59 -5.20 -2.00
C ARG A 127 3.00 -6.27 -1.08
N LEU A 128 2.22 -5.87 -0.06
CA LEU A 128 1.56 -6.82 0.84
C LEU A 128 0.56 -7.70 0.08
N PHE A 129 -0.26 -7.12 -0.79
CA PHE A 129 -1.16 -7.89 -1.64
C PHE A 129 -0.39 -8.83 -2.58
N GLN A 130 0.70 -8.36 -3.22
CA GLN A 130 1.55 -9.21 -4.05
C GLN A 130 2.16 -10.37 -3.25
N ALA A 131 2.70 -10.09 -2.05
CA ALA A 131 3.25 -11.12 -1.17
C ALA A 131 2.18 -12.12 -0.70
N SER A 132 0.92 -11.71 -0.65
CA SER A 132 -0.23 -12.56 -0.34
C SER A 132 -0.84 -13.28 -1.55
N GLY A 133 -0.20 -13.20 -2.73
CA GLY A 133 -0.58 -13.94 -3.93
C GLY A 133 -1.67 -13.31 -4.77
N TRP A 134 -1.94 -12.00 -4.63
CA TRP A 134 -2.83 -11.23 -5.48
C TRP A 134 -2.13 -10.76 -6.75
N SER A 135 -2.90 -10.56 -7.84
CA SER A 135 -2.45 -9.86 -9.06
C SER A 135 -2.75 -8.39 -8.91
N VAL A 136 -1.71 -7.59 -8.62
CA VAL A 136 -1.85 -6.17 -8.27
C VAL A 136 -1.57 -5.29 -9.47
N THR A 137 -2.48 -4.35 -9.74
CA THR A 137 -2.27 -3.21 -10.63
C THR A 137 -2.12 -1.95 -9.79
N ARG A 138 -1.02 -1.22 -9.98
CA ARG A 138 -0.84 0.12 -9.42
C ARG A 138 -1.38 1.14 -10.41
N GLU A 139 -2.13 2.11 -9.94
CA GLU A 139 -2.73 3.14 -10.76
C GLU A 139 -2.40 4.53 -10.20
N PHE A 140 -2.08 5.42 -11.12
CA PHE A 140 -1.99 6.86 -10.88
C PHE A 140 -2.93 7.55 -11.87
N TYR A 141 -3.89 8.31 -11.37
CA TYR A 141 -4.84 9.05 -12.18
C TYR A 141 -4.39 10.50 -12.33
N TYR A 142 -4.14 10.92 -13.56
CA TYR A 142 -3.86 12.31 -13.91
C TYR A 142 -5.15 12.99 -14.37
N ASN A 143 -5.57 14.05 -13.66
CA ASN A 143 -6.62 14.92 -14.13
C ASN A 143 -5.98 16.18 -14.73
N ASP A 144 -5.84 16.20 -16.05
CA ASP A 144 -5.17 17.24 -16.83
C ASP A 144 -6.17 18.19 -17.54
N VAL A 145 -7.41 18.25 -17.06
CA VAL A 145 -8.48 19.12 -17.58
C VAL A 145 -9.22 19.83 -16.46
N GLY A 146 -10.01 20.82 -16.83
CA GLY A 146 -10.88 21.54 -15.90
C GLY A 146 -10.30 22.82 -15.35
N GLU A 147 -10.96 23.38 -14.32
CA GLU A 147 -10.71 24.72 -13.78
C GLU A 147 -9.28 24.88 -13.23
N GLN A 148 -8.75 23.85 -12.58
CA GLN A 148 -7.38 23.88 -12.03
C GLN A 148 -6.33 24.04 -13.12
N ILE A 149 -6.51 23.39 -14.27
CA ILE A 149 -5.59 23.52 -15.41
C ILE A 149 -5.73 24.89 -16.06
N ASN A 150 -6.94 25.44 -16.12
CA ASN A 150 -7.16 26.80 -16.58
C ASN A 150 -6.46 27.82 -15.68
N ASN A 151 -6.57 27.67 -14.35
CA ASN A 151 -5.92 28.54 -13.38
C ASN A 151 -4.39 28.45 -13.47
N LEU A 152 -3.84 27.24 -13.66
CA LEU A 152 -2.41 27.04 -13.93
C LEU A 152 -1.99 27.81 -15.19
N THR A 153 -2.72 27.62 -16.29
CA THR A 153 -2.43 28.27 -17.57
C THR A 153 -2.42 29.80 -17.46
N GLN A 154 -3.42 30.36 -16.78
CA GLN A 154 -3.53 31.81 -16.56
C GLN A 154 -2.39 32.32 -15.68
N SER A 155 -2.00 31.58 -14.64
CA SER A 155 -0.90 31.94 -13.75
C SER A 155 0.45 31.98 -14.50
N VAL A 156 0.73 30.94 -15.31
CA VAL A 156 1.94 30.91 -16.13
C VAL A 156 1.91 32.03 -17.19
N GLN A 157 0.76 32.29 -17.82
CA GLN A 157 0.61 33.38 -18.79
C GLN A 157 0.88 34.74 -18.14
N ALA A 158 0.34 35.00 -16.95
CA ALA A 158 0.60 36.23 -16.20
C ALA A 158 2.09 36.40 -15.86
N SER A 159 2.75 35.31 -15.42
CA SER A 159 4.18 35.31 -15.17
C SER A 159 5.00 35.55 -16.44
N CYS A 160 4.62 34.99 -17.60
CA CYS A 160 5.25 35.31 -18.89
C CYS A 160 5.12 36.78 -19.27
N GLN A 161 4.07 37.46 -18.80
CA GLN A 161 3.85 38.90 -18.98
C GLN A 161 4.56 39.78 -17.92
N ASN A 162 5.31 39.18 -17.02
CA ASN A 162 5.93 39.82 -15.86
C ASN A 162 4.92 40.53 -14.95
N ILE A 163 3.73 39.95 -14.79
CA ILE A 163 2.71 40.41 -13.84
C ILE A 163 3.02 39.77 -12.48
N PRO A 164 3.37 40.57 -11.44
CA PRO A 164 3.63 40.03 -10.11
C PRO A 164 2.39 39.39 -9.50
N THR A 165 2.59 38.45 -8.57
CA THR A 165 1.52 37.71 -7.91
C THR A 165 0.64 38.58 -6.99
N ASP A 166 1.14 39.74 -6.57
CA ASP A 166 0.42 40.77 -5.77
C ASP A 166 -0.24 41.86 -6.63
N ASP A 167 -0.07 41.84 -7.97
CA ASP A 167 -0.75 42.77 -8.88
C ASP A 167 -2.24 42.39 -9.01
N PRO A 168 -3.17 43.38 -8.98
CA PRO A 168 -4.60 43.13 -9.20
C PRO A 168 -4.94 42.47 -10.55
N LYS A 169 -4.03 42.49 -11.52
CA LYS A 169 -4.18 41.84 -12.83
C LYS A 169 -3.80 40.35 -12.79
N PHE A 170 -3.15 39.88 -11.70
CA PHE A 170 -2.85 38.46 -11.54
C PHE A 170 -4.16 37.70 -11.30
N PRO A 171 -4.33 36.47 -11.84
CA PRO A 171 -5.57 35.69 -11.64
C PRO A 171 -5.91 35.50 -10.16
N THR A 172 -7.14 35.80 -9.75
CA THR A 172 -7.57 35.72 -8.35
C THR A 172 -7.44 34.30 -7.77
N ASP A 173 -7.75 33.28 -8.58
CA ASP A 173 -7.62 31.87 -8.22
C ASP A 173 -6.34 31.24 -8.78
N GLY A 174 -5.32 32.09 -9.03
CA GLY A 174 -4.05 31.69 -9.61
C GLY A 174 -3.13 30.99 -8.61
N TYR A 175 -2.16 30.28 -9.14
CA TYR A 175 -1.10 29.64 -8.36
C TYR A 175 0.06 30.62 -8.14
N HIS A 176 0.56 30.69 -6.90
CA HIS A 176 1.55 31.68 -6.46
C HIS A 176 2.93 31.09 -6.13
N GLY A 177 3.17 29.78 -6.39
CA GLY A 177 4.44 29.13 -6.11
C GLY A 177 5.55 29.54 -7.07
N ASP A 178 6.80 29.48 -6.64
CA ASP A 178 7.98 29.85 -7.44
C ASP A 178 8.06 29.04 -8.74
N TYR A 179 7.59 27.81 -8.73
CA TYR A 179 7.52 26.93 -9.91
C TYR A 179 6.75 27.54 -11.08
N ILE A 180 5.81 28.47 -10.85
CA ILE A 180 5.11 29.19 -11.92
C ILE A 180 6.09 30.04 -12.72
N ASN A 181 7.05 30.69 -12.05
CA ASN A 181 8.07 31.48 -12.70
C ASN A 181 9.06 30.59 -13.47
N ASP A 182 9.41 29.42 -12.91
CA ASP A 182 10.29 28.45 -13.56
C ASP A 182 9.66 27.94 -14.87
N ILE A 183 8.38 27.58 -14.83
CA ILE A 183 7.63 27.18 -16.03
C ILE A 183 7.57 28.31 -17.06
N ALA A 184 7.31 29.54 -16.62
CA ALA A 184 7.23 30.71 -17.52
C ALA A 184 8.57 30.97 -18.20
N GLN A 185 9.68 30.89 -17.47
CA GLN A 185 11.06 31.06 -18.01
C GLN A 185 11.37 29.96 -19.03
N ALA A 186 11.09 28.68 -18.69
CA ALA A 186 11.30 27.56 -19.60
C ALA A 186 10.44 27.71 -20.88
N PHE A 187 9.18 28.17 -20.75
CA PHE A 187 8.31 28.41 -21.87
C PHE A 187 8.83 29.53 -22.79
N LEU A 188 9.26 30.67 -22.23
CA LEU A 188 9.81 31.79 -22.99
C LEU A 188 11.16 31.44 -23.64
N SER A 189 11.93 30.56 -23.02
CA SER A 189 13.20 30.02 -23.58
C SER A 189 12.98 28.97 -24.68
N MET A 190 11.74 28.66 -24.99
CA MET A 190 11.34 27.66 -26.03
C MET A 190 11.89 26.26 -25.73
N GLU A 191 11.95 25.87 -24.47
CA GLU A 191 12.40 24.54 -24.07
C GLU A 191 11.50 23.42 -24.57
N THR A 192 12.03 22.22 -24.58
CA THR A 192 11.30 20.98 -24.93
C THR A 192 11.27 20.09 -23.71
N ILE A 193 10.07 19.63 -23.33
CA ILE A 193 9.87 18.69 -22.22
C ILE A 193 9.50 17.32 -22.78
N GLU A 194 10.20 16.30 -22.33
CA GLU A 194 9.85 14.91 -22.60
C GLU A 194 8.88 14.43 -21.52
N CYS A 195 7.67 14.11 -21.91
CA CYS A 195 6.64 13.63 -20.98
C CYS A 195 5.89 12.46 -21.60
N GLN A 196 5.89 11.30 -20.93
CA GLN A 196 5.19 10.09 -21.36
C GLN A 196 5.47 9.67 -22.82
N GLY A 197 6.72 9.80 -23.25
CA GLY A 197 7.16 9.47 -24.61
C GLY A 197 6.74 10.47 -25.70
N GLN A 198 6.27 11.65 -25.29
CA GLN A 198 5.96 12.76 -26.18
C GLN A 198 6.88 13.95 -25.89
N SER A 199 7.37 14.61 -26.96
CA SER A 199 8.16 15.82 -26.88
C SER A 199 7.24 17.04 -27.02
N ILE A 200 7.09 17.82 -25.96
CA ILE A 200 6.28 19.04 -25.96
C ILE A 200 7.20 20.25 -26.00
N LYS A 201 7.22 20.96 -27.12
CA LYS A 201 8.05 22.15 -27.30
C LYS A 201 7.24 23.42 -27.02
N ALA A 202 7.78 24.29 -26.17
CA ALA A 202 7.22 25.60 -25.92
C ALA A 202 7.28 26.50 -27.18
N SER A 203 6.20 27.24 -27.43
CA SER A 203 6.15 28.16 -28.58
C SER A 203 6.84 29.51 -28.27
N GLY A 204 7.06 29.83 -27.02
CA GLY A 204 7.56 31.16 -26.57
C GLY A 204 6.59 32.33 -26.79
N LYS A 205 5.37 32.04 -27.28
CA LYS A 205 4.35 33.06 -27.62
C LYS A 205 3.34 33.19 -26.48
N VAL A 206 3.34 34.32 -25.80
CA VAL A 206 2.50 34.56 -24.60
C VAL A 206 1.00 34.52 -24.92
N GLU A 207 0.61 34.82 -26.16
CA GLU A 207 -0.80 34.79 -26.59
C GLU A 207 -1.28 33.36 -26.95
N ALA A 208 -0.34 32.41 -27.07
CA ALA A 208 -0.67 31.03 -27.42
C ALA A 208 -1.10 30.21 -26.18
N THR A 209 -2.26 30.55 -25.61
CA THR A 209 -2.80 29.94 -24.36
C THR A 209 -2.78 28.42 -24.38
N LYS A 210 -3.15 27.80 -25.51
CA LYS A 210 -3.11 26.33 -25.60
C LYS A 210 -1.68 25.78 -25.51
N SER A 211 -0.69 26.46 -26.10
CA SER A 211 0.71 26.07 -26.00
C SER A 211 1.24 26.21 -24.58
N ILE A 212 0.84 27.26 -23.86
CA ILE A 212 1.17 27.46 -22.43
C ILE A 212 0.56 26.30 -21.61
N GLN A 213 -0.72 25.98 -21.83
CA GLN A 213 -1.40 24.89 -21.14
C GLN A 213 -0.68 23.56 -21.31
N ASP A 214 -0.46 23.15 -22.57
CA ASP A 214 0.16 21.86 -22.89
C ASP A 214 1.58 21.75 -22.33
N PHE A 215 2.36 22.83 -22.42
CA PHE A 215 3.72 22.89 -21.89
C PHE A 215 3.74 22.84 -20.35
N SER A 216 2.87 23.63 -19.68
CA SER A 216 2.82 23.67 -18.21
C SER A 216 2.42 22.33 -17.61
N VAL A 217 1.44 21.68 -18.20
CA VAL A 217 1.00 20.33 -17.81
C VAL A 217 2.12 19.33 -18.01
N ALA A 218 2.79 19.36 -19.17
CA ALA A 218 3.91 18.44 -19.46
C ALA A 218 5.09 18.66 -18.50
N TYR A 219 5.42 19.94 -18.20
CA TYR A 219 6.48 20.30 -17.26
C TYR A 219 6.23 19.70 -15.87
N LEU A 220 5.06 19.95 -15.30
CA LEU A 220 4.72 19.46 -13.96
C LEU A 220 4.56 17.94 -13.89
N ARG A 221 4.03 17.32 -14.94
CA ARG A 221 3.96 15.84 -15.01
C ARG A 221 5.35 15.24 -15.04
N ASN A 222 6.27 15.80 -15.84
CA ASN A 222 7.64 15.32 -15.87
C ASN A 222 8.33 15.48 -14.51
N GLU A 223 8.16 16.62 -13.84
CA GLU A 223 8.68 16.86 -12.49
C GLU A 223 8.13 15.84 -11.49
N GLN A 224 6.81 15.63 -11.46
CA GLN A 224 6.15 14.63 -10.59
C GLN A 224 6.63 13.21 -10.87
N ASP A 225 6.84 12.85 -12.14
CA ASP A 225 7.36 11.54 -12.52
C ASP A 225 8.81 11.35 -12.03
N GLN A 226 9.66 12.39 -12.15
CA GLN A 226 11.03 12.36 -11.62
C GLN A 226 11.06 12.24 -10.10
N ASP A 227 10.20 12.97 -9.39
CA ASP A 227 10.07 12.88 -7.94
C ASP A 227 9.67 11.47 -7.50
N LEU A 228 8.69 10.85 -8.17
CA LEU A 228 8.25 9.50 -7.87
C LEU A 228 9.33 8.45 -8.17
N ILE A 229 10.10 8.63 -9.24
CA ILE A 229 11.26 7.77 -9.55
C ILE A 229 12.32 7.90 -8.47
N ALA A 230 12.61 9.13 -8.02
CA ALA A 230 13.61 9.39 -6.99
C ALA A 230 13.16 8.91 -5.59
N PHE A 231 11.86 8.88 -5.34
CA PHE A 231 11.29 8.40 -4.08
C PHE A 231 11.48 6.89 -3.88
N ARG A 232 11.74 6.14 -4.94
CA ARG A 232 11.88 4.70 -4.89
C ARG A 232 13.14 4.20 -5.63
#